data_bb3bf58ca50b75f631f32647c3c7d9dd
#
_entry.id   bb3bf58ca50b75f631f32647c3c7d9dd
#
_cell.length_a   1.000
_cell.length_b   1.000
_cell.length_c   1.000
_cell.angle_alpha   90.00
_cell.angle_beta   90.00
_cell.angle_gamma   90.00
#
_symmetry.space_group_name_H-M   'P 1'
#
loop_
_entity.id
_entity.type
_entity.pdbx_description
1 polymer ?
#
loop_
_entity_poly.entity_id
_entity_poly.type
_entity_poly.pdbx_seq_one_letter_code
_entity_poly.pdbx_strand_id
1 'polypeptide(L)'
;MSEPTALVALRGASYAYEEGPVVLSGLDFDVPEGRALALLGRNGSGKTTLMRLLSGGLRPYEGRLTLQGAPVTYDRKGLTRLRTTVQLVVQDPDDQLFAASVGQDVSFGPLNLGLPDAEVRARVDEALAALDIAALADRPTHLLSYGQRKRTAIAGALAMRPRVLILDEPTAGLDPDGQERLLATLDGLRAGGTTVVMATHDVDLALRWADDAALLTPSGVRTGPAPSMLARTDLLRQAGLRLPWGVAAAQFLRAHGLLGDTAPGPRDAEELAALAGAHTTPALPAEG
;
A
#
# COMPACT_ATOMS: atom_id res chain seq x y z
N MET A 1 16.67 5.41 -20.55
CA MET A 1 15.50 5.51 -19.66
C MET A 1 16.05 5.88 -18.29
N SER A 2 15.75 7.08 -17.79
CA SER A 2 16.17 7.49 -16.45
C SER A 2 15.51 6.55 -15.44
N GLU A 3 16.29 6.02 -14.48
CA GLU A 3 15.73 5.29 -13.35
C GLU A 3 14.68 6.18 -12.66
N PRO A 4 13.51 5.64 -12.29
CA PRO A 4 12.49 6.43 -11.60
C PRO A 4 13.10 6.98 -10.31
N THR A 5 13.13 8.29 -10.20
CA THR A 5 13.69 8.96 -9.01
C THR A 5 12.84 8.59 -7.81
N ALA A 6 13.43 7.97 -6.81
CA ALA A 6 12.72 7.62 -5.57
C ALA A 6 12.23 8.90 -4.87
N LEU A 7 10.93 8.98 -4.60
CA LEU A 7 10.37 10.11 -3.86
C LEU A 7 10.80 10.08 -2.39
N VAL A 8 10.78 8.89 -1.80
CA VAL A 8 11.26 8.62 -0.43
C VAL A 8 12.16 7.39 -0.49
N ALA A 9 13.30 7.44 0.19
CA ALA A 9 14.20 6.31 0.22
C ALA A 9 14.93 6.16 1.57
N LEU A 10 15.20 4.92 1.94
CA LEU A 10 16.14 4.56 3.00
C LEU A 10 17.47 4.14 2.36
N ARG A 11 18.59 4.51 3.00
CA ARG A 11 19.94 4.18 2.56
C ARG A 11 20.76 3.67 3.72
N GLY A 12 21.13 2.39 3.66
CA GLY A 12 21.89 1.70 4.71
C GLY A 12 21.19 1.73 6.06
N ALA A 13 19.85 1.76 6.09
CA ALA A 13 19.09 2.01 7.31
C ALA A 13 19.06 0.79 8.23
N SER A 14 19.45 0.98 9.51
CA SER A 14 19.34 -0.02 10.56
C SER A 14 18.47 0.49 11.70
N TYR A 15 17.64 -0.39 12.26
CA TYR A 15 16.75 -0.06 13.37
C TYR A 15 16.57 -1.23 14.34
N ALA A 16 16.61 -0.90 15.63
CA ALA A 16 16.23 -1.77 16.75
C ALA A 16 15.35 -0.96 17.72
N TYR A 17 14.39 -1.60 18.36
CA TYR A 17 13.69 -1.01 19.51
C TYR A 17 14.60 -1.08 20.75
N GLU A 18 14.33 -0.23 21.73
CA GLU A 18 15.06 -0.23 22.99
C GLU A 18 15.13 -1.65 23.58
N GLU A 19 16.33 -2.10 23.95
CA GLU A 19 16.63 -3.43 24.51
C GLU A 19 16.18 -4.63 23.64
N GLY A 20 15.78 -4.39 22.38
CA GLY A 20 15.31 -5.42 21.46
C GLY A 20 16.34 -5.85 20.42
N PRO A 21 16.06 -6.96 19.70
CA PRO A 21 16.90 -7.36 18.58
C PRO A 21 16.80 -6.36 17.42
N VAL A 22 17.84 -6.37 16.56
CA VAL A 22 17.81 -5.58 15.32
C VAL A 22 16.66 -6.07 14.44
N VAL A 23 15.75 -5.15 14.07
CA VAL A 23 14.58 -5.45 13.23
C VAL A 23 14.92 -5.27 11.75
N LEU A 24 15.69 -4.22 11.43
CA LEU A 24 16.15 -3.93 10.08
C LEU A 24 17.66 -3.62 10.15
N SER A 25 18.43 -4.18 9.21
CA SER A 25 19.88 -4.02 9.17
C SER A 25 20.35 -3.66 7.76
N GLY A 26 21.05 -2.51 7.65
CA GLY A 26 21.69 -2.06 6.42
C GLY A 26 20.75 -1.94 5.21
N LEU A 27 19.48 -1.60 5.44
CA LEU A 27 18.43 -1.63 4.45
C LEU A 27 18.53 -0.46 3.47
N ASP A 28 18.59 -0.78 2.16
CA ASP A 28 18.28 0.12 1.07
C ASP A 28 16.87 -0.15 0.57
N PHE A 29 16.04 0.89 0.49
CA PHE A 29 14.65 0.77 0.04
C PHE A 29 14.18 2.05 -0.65
N ASP A 30 13.61 1.91 -1.83
CA ASP A 30 13.07 2.99 -2.64
C ASP A 30 11.54 2.91 -2.74
N VAL A 31 10.88 4.05 -2.57
CA VAL A 31 9.47 4.23 -2.90
C VAL A 31 9.39 4.99 -4.23
N PRO A 32 9.11 4.28 -5.34
CA PRO A 32 9.02 4.90 -6.66
C PRO A 32 7.80 5.81 -6.75
N GLU A 33 7.93 6.94 -7.44
CA GLU A 33 6.85 7.91 -7.58
C GLU A 33 5.74 7.42 -8.52
N GLY A 34 4.47 7.69 -8.16
CA GLY A 34 3.28 7.45 -8.99
C GLY A 34 2.90 5.97 -9.15
N ARG A 35 3.44 5.08 -8.33
CA ARG A 35 3.21 3.63 -8.45
C ARG A 35 2.45 3.06 -7.26
N ALA A 36 1.80 1.91 -7.49
CA ALA A 36 1.24 1.06 -6.45
C ALA A 36 2.30 0.02 -6.02
N LEU A 37 2.73 0.08 -4.76
CA LEU A 37 3.74 -0.82 -4.19
C LEU A 37 3.12 -1.69 -3.09
N ALA A 38 3.11 -3.00 -3.27
CA ALA A 38 2.75 -3.94 -2.22
C ALA A 38 3.98 -4.28 -1.36
N LEU A 39 3.90 -4.01 -0.06
CA LEU A 39 4.91 -4.40 0.93
C LEU A 39 4.48 -5.70 1.61
N LEU A 40 5.16 -6.78 1.32
CA LEU A 40 4.76 -8.13 1.68
C LEU A 40 5.77 -8.79 2.63
N GLY A 41 5.28 -9.63 3.52
CA GLY A 41 6.08 -10.42 4.45
C GLY A 41 5.24 -10.95 5.60
N ARG A 42 5.76 -11.96 6.28
CA ARG A 42 5.07 -12.56 7.45
C ARG A 42 4.89 -11.52 8.57
N ASN A 43 4.00 -11.82 9.51
CA ASN A 43 3.88 -11.02 10.73
C ASN A 43 5.21 -11.02 11.49
N GLY A 44 5.61 -9.85 12.00
CA GLY A 44 6.90 -9.67 12.68
C GLY A 44 8.11 -9.54 11.74
N SER A 45 7.93 -9.45 10.41
CA SER A 45 9.07 -9.29 9.48
C SER A 45 9.65 -7.87 9.46
N GLY A 46 9.05 -6.90 10.16
CA GLY A 46 9.52 -5.51 10.19
C GLY A 46 8.76 -4.55 9.25
N LYS A 47 7.63 -4.97 8.62
CA LYS A 47 6.82 -4.10 7.74
C LYS A 47 6.41 -2.79 8.44
N THR A 48 5.80 -2.88 9.62
CA THR A 48 5.38 -1.71 10.40
C THR A 48 6.56 -0.82 10.78
N THR A 49 7.72 -1.41 11.13
CA THR A 49 8.94 -0.66 11.40
C THR A 49 9.43 0.08 10.17
N LEU A 50 9.47 -0.58 9.01
CA LEU A 50 9.84 0.03 7.73
C LEU A 50 8.91 1.20 7.37
N MET A 51 7.59 1.02 7.49
CA MET A 51 6.62 2.08 7.22
C MET A 51 6.77 3.28 8.17
N ARG A 52 7.02 3.02 9.46
CA ARG A 52 7.29 4.08 10.45
C ARG A 52 8.61 4.81 10.19
N LEU A 53 9.63 4.15 9.68
CA LEU A 53 10.85 4.80 9.22
C LEU A 53 10.59 5.71 8.01
N LEU A 54 9.86 5.23 7.01
CA LEU A 54 9.52 6.00 5.81
C LEU A 54 8.66 7.23 6.10
N SER A 55 7.78 7.16 7.10
CA SER A 55 6.91 8.28 7.52
C SER A 55 7.56 9.20 8.57
N GLY A 56 8.79 8.90 9.03
CA GLY A 56 9.47 9.66 10.06
C GLY A 56 8.85 9.51 11.47
N GLY A 57 8.08 8.47 11.70
CA GLY A 57 7.64 8.05 13.02
C GLY A 57 8.75 7.39 13.84
N LEU A 58 9.74 6.83 13.15
CA LEU A 58 10.98 6.28 13.73
C LEU A 58 12.19 6.90 13.03
N ARG A 59 13.32 6.94 13.75
CA ARG A 59 14.60 7.39 13.22
C ARG A 59 15.55 6.19 13.18
N PRO A 60 16.19 5.87 12.02
CA PRO A 60 17.21 4.82 12.00
C PRO A 60 18.42 5.23 12.86
N TYR A 61 19.04 4.28 13.55
CA TYR A 61 20.25 4.55 14.32
C TYR A 61 21.50 4.53 13.42
N GLU A 62 21.44 3.83 12.28
CA GLU A 62 22.41 3.89 11.20
C GLU A 62 21.72 4.16 9.87
N GLY A 63 22.47 4.72 8.91
CA GLY A 63 21.94 5.08 7.62
C GLY A 63 21.11 6.37 7.65
N ARG A 64 20.23 6.54 6.66
CA ARG A 64 19.42 7.77 6.54
C ARG A 64 18.15 7.55 5.76
N LEU A 65 17.17 8.39 6.08
CA LEU A 65 15.97 8.62 5.26
C LEU A 65 16.23 9.81 4.34
N THR A 66 15.84 9.70 3.07
CA THR A 66 15.88 10.79 2.10
C THR A 66 14.50 11.09 1.55
N LEU A 67 14.22 12.35 1.28
CA LEU A 67 13.03 12.83 0.60
C LEU A 67 13.47 13.61 -0.65
N GLN A 68 13.08 13.14 -1.82
CA GLN A 68 13.50 13.71 -3.12
C GLN A 68 15.05 13.82 -3.21
N GLY A 69 15.76 12.79 -2.78
CA GLY A 69 17.22 12.72 -2.78
C GLY A 69 17.92 13.49 -1.64
N ALA A 70 17.22 14.41 -0.96
CA ALA A 70 17.81 15.18 0.17
C ALA A 70 17.63 14.43 1.50
N PRO A 71 18.65 14.37 2.38
CA PRO A 71 18.50 13.78 3.71
C PRO A 71 17.41 14.47 4.53
N VAL A 72 16.60 13.67 5.22
CA VAL A 72 15.56 14.17 6.14
C VAL A 72 16.22 14.54 7.46
N THR A 73 15.95 15.77 7.93
CA THR A 73 16.30 16.20 9.28
C THR A 73 15.16 15.88 10.25
N TYR A 74 15.51 15.44 11.48
CA TYR A 74 14.51 15.06 12.48
C TYR A 74 14.15 16.22 13.42
N ASP A 75 14.39 17.46 12.98
CA ASP A 75 13.86 18.65 13.61
C ASP A 75 12.39 18.89 13.21
N ARG A 76 11.74 19.87 13.85
CA ARG A 76 10.34 20.19 13.58
C ARG A 76 10.08 20.51 12.09
N LYS A 77 10.98 21.24 11.44
CA LYS A 77 10.81 21.67 10.03
C LYS A 77 10.96 20.48 9.07
N GLY A 78 11.98 19.66 9.26
CA GLY A 78 12.20 18.46 8.43
C GLY A 78 11.09 17.44 8.57
N LEU A 79 10.64 17.16 9.80
CA LEU A 79 9.52 16.25 10.04
C LEU A 79 8.19 16.79 9.52
N THR A 80 7.93 18.12 9.62
CA THR A 80 6.73 18.70 9.00
C THR A 80 6.75 18.52 7.50
N ARG A 81 7.88 18.83 6.82
CA ARG A 81 8.02 18.60 5.37
C ARG A 81 7.81 17.14 4.99
N LEU A 82 8.40 16.21 5.72
CA LEU A 82 8.23 14.78 5.46
C LEU A 82 6.77 14.36 5.62
N ARG A 83 6.15 14.68 6.76
CA ARG A 83 4.77 14.28 7.10
C ARG A 83 3.72 14.95 6.24
N THR A 84 4.00 16.10 5.64
CA THR A 84 3.12 16.68 4.61
C THR A 84 3.20 15.89 3.30
N THR A 85 4.34 15.29 3.00
CA THR A 85 4.57 14.53 1.77
C THR A 85 4.17 13.07 1.91
N VAL A 86 4.42 12.47 3.08
CA VAL A 86 4.22 11.05 3.38
C VAL A 86 3.23 10.89 4.52
N GLN A 87 2.10 10.25 4.27
CA GLN A 87 1.12 9.90 5.29
C GLN A 87 1.13 8.40 5.54
N LEU A 88 1.03 8.01 6.79
CA LEU A 88 0.91 6.62 7.24
C LEU A 88 -0.45 6.42 7.91
N VAL A 89 -1.20 5.45 7.43
CA VAL A 89 -2.40 4.92 8.10
C VAL A 89 -2.05 3.60 8.74
N VAL A 90 -2.17 3.52 10.06
CA VAL A 90 -1.83 2.32 10.84
C VAL A 90 -2.94 1.26 10.74
N GLN A 91 -2.62 0.03 11.08
CA GLN A 91 -3.51 -1.12 10.95
C GLN A 91 -4.79 -0.96 11.78
N ASP A 92 -4.65 -0.59 13.06
CA ASP A 92 -5.80 -0.36 13.94
C ASP A 92 -6.19 1.13 13.93
N PRO A 93 -7.40 1.49 13.44
CA PRO A 93 -7.84 2.87 13.42
C PRO A 93 -8.00 3.47 14.83
N ASP A 94 -8.17 2.68 15.88
CA ASP A 94 -8.29 3.16 17.25
C ASP A 94 -6.97 3.72 17.79
N ASP A 95 -5.82 3.33 17.20
CA ASP A 95 -4.51 3.92 17.48
C ASP A 95 -4.30 5.29 16.79
N GLN A 96 -5.20 5.68 15.88
CA GLN A 96 -5.06 6.88 15.07
C GLN A 96 -6.15 7.92 15.31
N LEU A 97 -7.41 7.48 15.54
CA LEU A 97 -8.55 8.36 15.74
C LEU A 97 -8.60 8.85 17.20
N PHE A 98 -8.76 10.17 17.40
CA PHE A 98 -8.75 10.77 18.73
C PHE A 98 -9.75 11.92 18.91
N ALA A 99 -10.29 12.48 17.82
CA ALA A 99 -11.22 13.60 17.90
C ALA A 99 -12.65 13.17 18.23
N ALA A 100 -13.47 14.13 18.66
CA ALA A 100 -14.84 13.85 19.08
C ALA A 100 -15.76 13.46 17.91
N SER A 101 -15.54 13.99 16.71
CA SER A 101 -16.30 13.66 15.50
C SER A 101 -15.39 13.38 14.30
N VAL A 102 -15.96 12.72 13.29
CA VAL A 102 -15.27 12.40 12.03
C VAL A 102 -14.69 13.65 11.36
N GLY A 103 -15.49 14.70 11.20
CA GLY A 103 -15.04 15.93 10.55
C GLY A 103 -13.91 16.62 11.32
N GLN A 104 -13.96 16.60 12.67
CA GLN A 104 -12.89 17.12 13.51
C GLN A 104 -11.60 16.32 13.37
N ASP A 105 -11.69 14.99 13.30
CA ASP A 105 -10.53 14.12 13.15
C ASP A 105 -9.85 14.34 11.79
N VAL A 106 -10.63 14.33 10.71
CA VAL A 106 -10.14 14.54 9.35
C VAL A 106 -9.56 15.96 9.15
N SER A 107 -10.11 16.98 9.85
CA SER A 107 -9.61 18.38 9.76
C SER A 107 -8.31 18.64 10.52
N PHE A 108 -7.93 17.75 11.45
CA PHE A 108 -6.80 17.98 12.35
C PHE A 108 -5.47 18.22 11.62
N GLY A 109 -5.16 17.41 10.62
CA GLY A 109 -3.94 17.55 9.83
C GLY A 109 -3.88 18.89 9.08
N PRO A 110 -4.86 19.23 8.24
CA PRO A 110 -4.95 20.52 7.53
C PRO A 110 -4.91 21.74 8.45
N LEU A 111 -5.60 21.69 9.61
CA LEU A 111 -5.56 22.77 10.61
C LEU A 111 -4.14 22.95 11.18
N ASN A 112 -3.42 21.89 11.49
CA ASN A 112 -2.05 21.94 11.99
C ASN A 112 -1.04 22.49 10.96
N LEU A 113 -1.38 22.43 9.67
CA LEU A 113 -0.60 23.08 8.62
C LEU A 113 -0.85 24.61 8.55
N GLY A 114 -1.81 25.12 9.31
CA GLY A 114 -2.18 26.53 9.30
C GLY A 114 -2.90 26.96 8.01
N LEU A 115 -3.60 26.04 7.36
CA LEU A 115 -4.36 26.34 6.15
C LEU A 115 -5.57 27.23 6.47
N PRO A 116 -6.00 28.08 5.54
CA PRO A 116 -7.24 28.86 5.70
C PRO A 116 -8.47 27.93 5.88
N ASP A 117 -9.45 28.36 6.68
CA ASP A 117 -10.65 27.56 6.99
C ASP A 117 -11.41 27.06 5.74
N ALA A 118 -11.45 27.87 4.69
CA ALA A 118 -12.08 27.45 3.43
C ALA A 118 -11.35 26.28 2.76
N GLU A 119 -10.01 26.30 2.78
CA GLU A 119 -9.17 25.22 2.25
C GLU A 119 -9.28 23.96 3.12
N VAL A 120 -9.30 24.12 4.46
CA VAL A 120 -9.52 23.00 5.38
C VAL A 120 -10.84 22.32 5.09
N ARG A 121 -11.95 23.08 4.99
CA ARG A 121 -13.27 22.55 4.66
C ARG A 121 -13.27 21.81 3.33
N ALA A 122 -12.74 22.42 2.29
CA ALA A 122 -12.70 21.80 0.96
C ALA A 122 -11.95 20.44 0.98
N ARG A 123 -10.80 20.36 1.66
CA ARG A 123 -10.03 19.10 1.78
C ARG A 123 -10.75 18.04 2.60
N VAL A 124 -11.43 18.44 3.68
CA VAL A 124 -12.24 17.53 4.49
C VAL A 124 -13.40 16.97 3.68
N ASP A 125 -14.16 17.82 2.98
CA ASP A 125 -15.29 17.41 2.17
C ASP A 125 -14.87 16.45 1.04
N GLU A 126 -13.78 16.76 0.34
CA GLU A 126 -13.19 15.89 -0.69
C GLU A 126 -12.77 14.53 -0.13
N ALA A 127 -12.09 14.51 1.02
CA ALA A 127 -11.61 13.27 1.64
C ALA A 127 -12.76 12.39 2.14
N LEU A 128 -13.80 12.99 2.76
CA LEU A 128 -14.97 12.29 3.22
C LEU A 128 -15.79 11.73 2.05
N ALA A 129 -15.93 12.50 0.97
CA ALA A 129 -16.63 12.05 -0.24
C ALA A 129 -15.89 10.89 -0.93
N ALA A 130 -14.56 10.98 -1.06
CA ALA A 130 -13.74 9.94 -1.66
C ALA A 130 -13.88 8.57 -0.96
N LEU A 131 -14.18 8.56 0.34
CA LEU A 131 -14.33 7.34 1.14
C LEU A 131 -15.79 6.98 1.46
N ASP A 132 -16.75 7.68 0.83
CA ASP A 132 -18.18 7.44 1.05
C ASP A 132 -18.58 7.49 2.55
N ILE A 133 -18.11 8.52 3.25
CA ILE A 133 -18.41 8.79 4.66
C ILE A 133 -18.83 10.25 4.93
N ALA A 134 -19.19 11.01 3.89
CA ALA A 134 -19.61 12.41 4.04
C ALA A 134 -20.80 12.57 5.00
N ALA A 135 -21.77 11.63 4.97
CA ALA A 135 -22.91 11.62 5.86
C ALA A 135 -22.55 11.37 7.36
N LEU A 136 -21.29 10.99 7.63
CA LEU A 136 -20.81 10.71 8.99
C LEU A 136 -20.01 11.88 9.58
N ALA A 137 -19.87 13.01 8.89
CA ALA A 137 -18.99 14.12 9.31
C ALA A 137 -19.19 14.56 10.77
N ASP A 138 -20.43 14.67 11.21
CA ASP A 138 -20.78 15.08 12.59
C ASP A 138 -20.88 13.89 13.58
N ARG A 139 -20.72 12.66 13.08
CA ARG A 139 -20.88 11.48 13.93
C ARG A 139 -19.69 11.33 14.88
N PRO A 140 -19.95 11.01 16.16
CA PRO A 140 -18.89 10.70 17.13
C PRO A 140 -18.05 9.50 16.68
N THR A 141 -16.71 9.62 16.76
CA THR A 141 -15.77 8.60 16.29
C THR A 141 -15.95 7.26 17.03
N HIS A 142 -16.27 7.28 18.32
CA HIS A 142 -16.49 6.08 19.13
C HIS A 142 -17.80 5.32 18.80
N LEU A 143 -18.73 5.94 18.03
CA LEU A 143 -19.97 5.30 17.57
C LEU A 143 -19.86 4.71 16.16
N LEU A 144 -18.68 4.74 15.55
CA LEU A 144 -18.43 4.21 14.23
C LEU A 144 -18.23 2.68 14.27
N SER A 145 -18.65 1.99 13.20
CA SER A 145 -18.22 0.62 12.96
C SER A 145 -16.71 0.56 12.66
N TYR A 146 -16.10 -0.61 12.78
CA TYR A 146 -14.66 -0.76 12.46
C TYR A 146 -14.32 -0.26 11.07
N GLY A 147 -15.09 -0.66 10.03
CA GLY A 147 -14.88 -0.18 8.65
C GLY A 147 -15.08 1.33 8.48
N GLN A 148 -16.02 1.95 9.24
CA GLN A 148 -16.19 3.39 9.23
C GLN A 148 -14.99 4.09 9.90
N ARG A 149 -14.51 3.59 11.05
CA ARG A 149 -13.28 4.11 11.67
C ARG A 149 -12.09 4.03 10.73
N LYS A 150 -11.91 2.90 10.05
CA LYS A 150 -10.82 2.72 9.09
C LYS A 150 -10.88 3.72 7.93
N ARG A 151 -12.06 3.91 7.34
CA ARG A 151 -12.27 4.93 6.30
C ARG A 151 -12.03 6.35 6.82
N THR A 152 -12.40 6.64 8.06
CA THR A 152 -12.12 7.94 8.71
C THR A 152 -10.61 8.17 8.86
N ALA A 153 -9.87 7.19 9.33
CA ALA A 153 -8.41 7.28 9.46
C ALA A 153 -7.72 7.53 8.08
N ILE A 154 -8.19 6.84 7.04
CA ILE A 154 -7.70 7.06 5.67
C ILE A 154 -8.08 8.47 5.19
N ALA A 155 -9.32 8.96 5.45
CA ALA A 155 -9.75 10.30 5.09
C ALA A 155 -8.87 11.38 5.74
N GLY A 156 -8.48 11.22 6.99
CA GLY A 156 -7.55 12.12 7.68
C GLY A 156 -6.19 12.22 6.98
N ALA A 157 -5.68 11.08 6.50
CA ALA A 157 -4.45 11.06 5.70
C ALA A 157 -4.63 11.72 4.33
N LEU A 158 -5.78 11.49 3.65
CA LEU A 158 -6.07 12.08 2.33
C LEU A 158 -6.26 13.60 2.39
N ALA A 159 -6.85 14.13 3.45
CA ALA A 159 -7.03 15.56 3.65
C ALA A 159 -5.69 16.32 3.69
N MET A 160 -4.58 15.63 3.98
CA MET A 160 -3.23 16.18 3.88
C MET A 160 -2.74 16.31 2.43
N ARG A 161 -3.43 15.72 1.45
CA ARG A 161 -3.03 15.62 0.02
C ARG A 161 -1.59 15.13 -0.13
N PRO A 162 -1.27 13.93 0.39
CA PRO A 162 0.08 13.41 0.38
C PRO A 162 0.54 13.01 -1.03
N ARG A 163 1.85 13.06 -1.28
CA ARG A 163 2.43 12.45 -2.49
C ARG A 163 2.67 10.95 -2.30
N VAL A 164 2.84 10.49 -1.05
CA VAL A 164 2.96 9.07 -0.69
C VAL A 164 1.96 8.76 0.40
N LEU A 165 1.08 7.82 0.14
CA LEU A 165 0.14 7.26 1.11
C LEU A 165 0.60 5.84 1.45
N ILE A 166 0.94 5.60 2.71
CA ILE A 166 1.33 4.29 3.23
C ILE A 166 0.18 3.76 4.06
N LEU A 167 -0.23 2.53 3.80
CA LEU A 167 -1.37 1.89 4.45
C LEU A 167 -0.95 0.54 5.04
N ASP A 168 -1.19 0.33 6.33
CA ASP A 168 -0.94 -0.96 7.00
C ASP A 168 -2.22 -1.79 7.05
N GLU A 169 -2.26 -2.90 6.30
CA GLU A 169 -3.40 -3.84 6.20
C GLU A 169 -4.75 -3.12 5.99
N PRO A 170 -4.90 -2.26 4.95
CA PRO A 170 -6.07 -1.40 4.82
C PRO A 170 -7.36 -2.16 4.51
N THR A 171 -7.28 -3.34 3.93
CA THR A 171 -8.44 -4.17 3.58
C THR A 171 -8.90 -5.09 4.72
N ALA A 172 -8.06 -5.27 5.75
CA ALA A 172 -8.40 -6.14 6.87
C ALA A 172 -9.64 -5.63 7.64
N GLY A 173 -10.59 -6.54 7.87
CA GLY A 173 -11.84 -6.23 8.58
C GLY A 173 -12.89 -5.47 7.77
N LEU A 174 -12.67 -5.26 6.47
CA LEU A 174 -13.69 -4.79 5.54
C LEU A 174 -14.41 -5.97 4.87
N ASP A 175 -15.70 -5.78 4.60
CA ASP A 175 -16.45 -6.68 3.74
C ASP A 175 -15.97 -6.59 2.27
N PRO A 176 -16.30 -7.54 1.39
CA PRO A 176 -15.84 -7.53 0.00
C PRO A 176 -16.16 -6.22 -0.73
N ASP A 177 -17.36 -5.69 -0.57
CA ASP A 177 -17.76 -4.42 -1.20
C ASP A 177 -16.96 -3.23 -0.66
N GLY A 178 -16.65 -3.23 0.63
CA GLY A 178 -15.80 -2.22 1.27
C GLY A 178 -14.37 -2.27 0.77
N GLN A 179 -13.84 -3.48 0.52
CA GLN A 179 -12.52 -3.67 -0.06
C GLN A 179 -12.45 -3.13 -1.49
N GLU A 180 -13.42 -3.48 -2.34
CA GLU A 180 -13.48 -3.01 -3.74
C GLU A 180 -13.60 -1.47 -3.82
N ARG A 181 -14.47 -0.87 -2.99
CA ARG A 181 -14.58 0.60 -2.92
C ARG A 181 -13.28 1.27 -2.47
N LEU A 182 -12.60 0.69 -1.48
CA LEU A 182 -11.31 1.20 -1.03
C LEU A 182 -10.26 1.12 -2.16
N LEU A 183 -10.15 -0.02 -2.82
CA LEU A 183 -9.20 -0.19 -3.94
C LEU A 183 -9.48 0.78 -5.08
N ALA A 184 -10.74 0.97 -5.46
CA ALA A 184 -11.14 1.96 -6.47
C ALA A 184 -10.73 3.39 -6.06
N THR A 185 -10.88 3.75 -4.78
CA THR A 185 -10.42 5.04 -4.25
C THR A 185 -8.90 5.17 -4.37
N LEU A 186 -8.14 4.14 -4.00
CA LEU A 186 -6.67 4.13 -4.09
C LEU A 186 -6.20 4.23 -5.55
N ASP A 187 -6.89 3.58 -6.48
CA ASP A 187 -6.62 3.69 -7.92
C ASP A 187 -6.90 5.09 -8.45
N GLY A 188 -7.97 5.74 -8.00
CA GLY A 188 -8.25 7.14 -8.31
C GLY A 188 -7.13 8.09 -7.83
N LEU A 189 -6.63 7.88 -6.61
CA LEU A 189 -5.51 8.65 -6.06
C LEU A 189 -4.22 8.45 -6.87
N ARG A 190 -3.94 7.21 -7.26
CA ARG A 190 -2.79 6.86 -8.10
C ARG A 190 -2.88 7.51 -9.47
N ALA A 191 -4.05 7.48 -10.10
CA ALA A 191 -4.29 8.19 -11.36
C ALA A 191 -4.07 9.71 -11.23
N GLY A 192 -4.30 10.28 -10.04
CA GLY A 192 -3.96 11.66 -9.67
C GLY A 192 -2.49 11.90 -9.33
N GLY A 193 -1.62 10.88 -9.45
CA GLY A 193 -0.17 10.99 -9.21
C GLY A 193 0.28 10.67 -7.79
N THR A 194 -0.60 10.25 -6.88
CA THR A 194 -0.23 9.79 -5.53
C THR A 194 0.43 8.41 -5.61
N THR A 195 1.57 8.26 -4.99
CA THR A 195 2.19 6.94 -4.76
C THR A 195 1.47 6.23 -3.62
N VAL A 196 1.07 4.99 -3.81
CA VAL A 196 0.41 4.21 -2.76
C VAL A 196 1.27 3.01 -2.38
N VAL A 197 1.62 2.90 -1.10
CA VAL A 197 2.31 1.75 -0.51
C VAL A 197 1.33 1.02 0.39
N MET A 198 1.01 -0.23 0.07
CA MET A 198 0.11 -1.06 0.86
C MET A 198 0.89 -2.21 1.49
N ALA A 199 1.01 -2.23 2.80
CA ALA A 199 1.48 -3.42 3.49
C ALA A 199 0.33 -4.41 3.63
N THR A 200 0.56 -5.64 3.20
CA THR A 200 -0.41 -6.73 3.32
C THR A 200 0.28 -8.09 3.36
N HIS A 201 -0.43 -9.11 3.80
CA HIS A 201 -0.03 -10.50 3.69
C HIS A 201 -0.84 -11.23 2.59
N ASP A 202 -1.82 -10.55 1.98
CA ASP A 202 -2.61 -11.08 0.89
C ASP A 202 -1.86 -10.96 -0.45
N VAL A 203 -1.26 -12.08 -0.87
CA VAL A 203 -0.47 -12.16 -2.10
C VAL A 203 -1.34 -12.09 -3.37
N ASP A 204 -2.60 -12.50 -3.27
CA ASP A 204 -3.54 -12.45 -4.41
C ASP A 204 -3.99 -11.02 -4.65
N LEU A 205 -4.32 -10.28 -3.59
CA LEU A 205 -4.57 -8.84 -3.66
C LEU A 205 -3.36 -8.10 -4.24
N ALA A 206 -2.15 -8.40 -3.76
CA ALA A 206 -0.93 -7.79 -4.25
C ALA A 206 -0.70 -8.07 -5.75
N LEU A 207 -0.94 -9.30 -6.21
CA LEU A 207 -0.81 -9.68 -7.63
C LEU A 207 -1.80 -8.91 -8.52
N ARG A 208 -3.03 -8.72 -8.05
CA ARG A 208 -4.10 -8.05 -8.78
C ARG A 208 -3.89 -6.54 -8.86
N TRP A 209 -3.48 -5.94 -7.74
CA TRP A 209 -3.54 -4.49 -7.56
C TRP A 209 -2.20 -3.76 -7.77
N ALA A 210 -1.08 -4.36 -7.35
CA ALA A 210 0.20 -3.66 -7.30
C ALA A 210 0.95 -3.66 -8.64
N ASP A 211 1.63 -2.55 -8.94
CA ASP A 211 2.62 -2.47 -10.03
C ASP A 211 3.91 -3.18 -9.62
N ASP A 212 4.37 -2.91 -8.38
CA ASP A 212 5.59 -3.47 -7.81
C ASP A 212 5.29 -4.19 -6.48
N ALA A 213 6.11 -5.17 -6.16
CA ALA A 213 6.08 -5.85 -4.87
C ALA A 213 7.45 -5.78 -4.19
N ALA A 214 7.44 -5.48 -2.91
CA ALA A 214 8.61 -5.53 -2.03
C ALA A 214 8.41 -6.68 -1.02
N LEU A 215 9.27 -7.69 -1.09
CA LEU A 215 9.23 -8.85 -0.19
C LEU A 215 10.24 -8.66 0.94
N LEU A 216 9.75 -8.58 2.17
CA LEU A 216 10.58 -8.57 3.37
C LEU A 216 10.97 -10.00 3.72
N THR A 217 12.26 -10.29 3.62
CA THR A 217 12.86 -11.58 3.98
C THR A 217 13.88 -11.40 5.10
N PRO A 218 14.32 -12.45 5.78
CA PRO A 218 15.40 -12.35 6.76
C PRO A 218 16.73 -11.77 6.21
N SER A 219 16.92 -11.87 4.88
CA SER A 219 18.11 -11.34 4.17
C SER A 219 17.94 -9.90 3.67
N GLY A 220 16.85 -9.22 4.03
CA GLY A 220 16.52 -7.85 3.60
C GLY A 220 15.31 -7.78 2.68
N VAL A 221 15.16 -6.67 1.98
CA VAL A 221 14.03 -6.41 1.07
C VAL A 221 14.44 -6.67 -0.37
N ARG A 222 13.54 -7.30 -1.13
CA ARG A 222 13.67 -7.48 -2.58
C ARG A 222 12.47 -6.82 -3.25
N THR A 223 12.73 -5.90 -4.17
CA THR A 223 11.69 -5.13 -4.87
C THR A 223 11.78 -5.37 -6.38
N GLY A 224 10.64 -5.37 -7.04
CA GLY A 224 10.52 -5.49 -8.49
C GLY A 224 9.07 -5.56 -8.93
N PRO A 225 8.80 -5.70 -10.26
CA PRO A 225 7.43 -5.84 -10.77
C PRO A 225 6.65 -6.95 -10.06
N ALA A 226 5.43 -6.63 -9.59
CA ALA A 226 4.65 -7.53 -8.75
C ALA A 226 4.46 -8.93 -9.36
N PRO A 227 4.12 -9.11 -10.66
CA PRO A 227 3.99 -10.44 -11.24
C PRO A 227 5.30 -11.24 -11.20
N SER A 228 6.44 -10.59 -11.44
CA SER A 228 7.76 -11.24 -11.43
C SER A 228 8.18 -11.63 -10.01
N MET A 229 7.98 -10.74 -9.05
CA MET A 229 8.33 -10.98 -7.65
C MET A 229 7.47 -12.09 -7.04
N LEU A 230 6.17 -12.07 -7.32
CA LEU A 230 5.20 -13.03 -6.80
C LEU A 230 5.23 -14.40 -7.50
N ALA A 231 5.95 -14.53 -8.61
CA ALA A 231 6.26 -15.80 -9.23
C ALA A 231 7.50 -16.49 -8.60
N ARG A 232 8.30 -15.78 -7.81
CA ARG A 232 9.52 -16.29 -7.16
C ARG A 232 9.19 -17.10 -5.91
N THR A 233 8.95 -18.39 -6.09
CA THR A 233 8.60 -19.33 -4.99
C THR A 233 9.66 -19.41 -3.90
N ASP A 234 10.94 -19.24 -4.26
CA ASP A 234 12.06 -19.16 -3.32
C ASP A 234 11.96 -17.96 -2.38
N LEU A 235 11.67 -16.79 -2.93
CA LEU A 235 11.51 -15.56 -2.16
C LEU A 235 10.22 -15.56 -1.33
N LEU A 236 9.10 -16.03 -1.89
CA LEU A 236 7.85 -16.15 -1.15
C LEU A 236 8.02 -17.06 0.08
N ARG A 237 8.71 -18.21 -0.08
CA ARG A 237 9.01 -19.10 1.05
C ARG A 237 9.87 -18.43 2.11
N GLN A 238 10.91 -17.68 1.71
CA GLN A 238 11.74 -16.89 2.64
C GLN A 238 10.95 -15.81 3.35
N ALA A 239 10.01 -15.15 2.66
CA ALA A 239 9.12 -14.15 3.23
C ALA A 239 7.98 -14.76 4.08
N GLY A 240 7.86 -16.09 4.13
CA GLY A 240 6.80 -16.81 4.84
C GLY A 240 5.41 -16.62 4.21
N LEU A 241 5.35 -16.48 2.88
CA LEU A 241 4.15 -16.23 2.11
C LEU A 241 3.78 -17.44 1.26
N ARG A 242 2.48 -17.60 0.99
CA ARG A 242 1.98 -18.60 0.04
C ARG A 242 2.17 -18.15 -1.41
N LEU A 243 2.11 -19.08 -2.34
CA LEU A 243 2.05 -18.78 -3.76
C LEU A 243 0.67 -18.18 -4.09
N PRO A 244 0.59 -17.07 -4.85
CA PRO A 244 -0.69 -16.57 -5.35
C PRO A 244 -1.40 -17.63 -6.21
N TRP A 245 -2.73 -17.72 -6.10
CA TRP A 245 -3.49 -18.71 -6.85
C TRP A 245 -3.36 -18.53 -8.37
N GLY A 246 -3.32 -17.27 -8.86
CA GLY A 246 -3.13 -16.98 -10.29
C GLY A 246 -1.79 -17.45 -10.83
N VAL A 247 -0.72 -17.38 -10.03
CA VAL A 247 0.59 -17.92 -10.40
C VAL A 247 0.54 -19.45 -10.42
N ALA A 248 -0.12 -20.08 -9.43
CA ALA A 248 -0.30 -21.53 -9.41
C ALA A 248 -1.14 -22.01 -10.62
N ALA A 249 -2.21 -21.29 -10.96
CA ALA A 249 -3.02 -21.55 -12.16
C ALA A 249 -2.18 -21.43 -13.44
N ALA A 250 -1.37 -20.38 -13.57
CA ALA A 250 -0.48 -20.21 -14.73
C ALA A 250 0.52 -21.35 -14.86
N GLN A 251 1.11 -21.83 -13.76
CA GLN A 251 2.01 -22.98 -13.77
C GLN A 251 1.29 -24.25 -14.25
N PHE A 252 0.08 -24.49 -13.73
CA PHE A 252 -0.74 -25.61 -14.15
C PHE A 252 -1.09 -25.54 -15.65
N LEU A 253 -1.56 -24.38 -16.13
CA LEU A 253 -1.93 -24.18 -17.53
C LEU A 253 -0.75 -24.36 -18.48
N ARG A 254 0.46 -23.89 -18.10
CA ARG A 254 1.69 -24.12 -18.90
C ARG A 254 2.07 -25.59 -18.95
N ALA A 255 2.03 -26.28 -17.81
CA ALA A 255 2.35 -27.70 -17.75
C ALA A 255 1.44 -28.58 -18.65
N HIS A 256 0.22 -28.08 -18.94
CA HIS A 256 -0.74 -28.78 -19.81
C HIS A 256 -0.83 -28.18 -21.22
N GLY A 257 0.08 -27.27 -21.59
CA GLY A 257 0.09 -26.65 -22.95
C GLY A 257 -1.07 -25.69 -23.21
N LEU A 258 -1.79 -25.26 -22.17
CA LEU A 258 -2.93 -24.34 -22.27
C LEU A 258 -2.52 -22.85 -22.12
N LEU A 259 -1.29 -22.58 -21.78
CA LEU A 259 -0.73 -21.23 -21.69
C LEU A 259 0.71 -21.25 -22.19
N GLY A 260 1.08 -20.32 -23.06
CA GLY A 260 2.45 -20.19 -23.55
C GLY A 260 3.43 -19.80 -22.43
N ASP A 261 4.69 -20.21 -22.57
CA ASP A 261 5.72 -20.03 -21.52
C ASP A 261 5.91 -18.57 -21.09
N THR A 262 5.79 -17.63 -22.03
CA THR A 262 5.97 -16.18 -21.80
C THR A 262 4.67 -15.44 -21.58
N ALA A 263 3.51 -16.09 -21.79
CA ALA A 263 2.21 -15.44 -21.60
C ALA A 263 1.98 -15.10 -20.11
N PRO A 264 1.40 -13.91 -19.79
CA PRO A 264 1.07 -13.58 -18.42
C PRO A 264 0.05 -14.58 -17.85
N GLY A 265 0.21 -14.94 -16.59
CA GLY A 265 -0.78 -15.73 -15.87
C GLY A 265 -1.97 -14.86 -15.44
N PRO A 266 -3.12 -15.50 -15.14
CA PRO A 266 -4.32 -14.78 -14.71
C PRO A 266 -4.09 -14.11 -13.35
N ARG A 267 -4.58 -12.87 -13.20
CA ARG A 267 -4.52 -12.13 -11.94
C ARG A 267 -5.82 -12.25 -11.14
N ASP A 268 -6.91 -12.56 -11.84
CA ASP A 268 -8.26 -12.73 -11.29
C ASP A 268 -9.05 -13.81 -12.04
N ALA A 269 -10.27 -14.07 -11.57
CA ALA A 269 -11.13 -15.10 -12.14
C ALA A 269 -11.63 -14.73 -13.56
N GLU A 270 -11.76 -13.46 -13.89
CA GLU A 270 -12.20 -12.99 -15.21
C GLU A 270 -11.11 -13.25 -16.24
N GLU A 271 -9.84 -12.93 -15.93
CA GLU A 271 -8.71 -13.24 -16.78
C GLU A 271 -8.54 -14.75 -16.98
N LEU A 272 -8.77 -15.56 -15.92
CA LEU A 272 -8.76 -17.02 -16.04
C LEU A 272 -9.89 -17.52 -16.97
N ALA A 273 -11.09 -16.99 -16.82
CA ALA A 273 -12.22 -17.36 -17.67
C ALA A 273 -11.97 -16.96 -19.15
N ALA A 274 -11.36 -15.80 -19.39
CA ALA A 274 -10.99 -15.38 -20.73
C ALA A 274 -9.94 -16.32 -21.36
N LEU A 275 -8.93 -16.73 -20.60
CA LEU A 275 -7.94 -17.73 -21.05
C LEU A 275 -8.59 -19.08 -21.36
N ALA A 276 -9.52 -19.56 -20.53
CA ALA A 276 -10.23 -20.82 -20.76
C ALA A 276 -11.16 -20.73 -21.96
N GLY A 277 -11.87 -19.60 -22.16
CA GLY A 277 -12.75 -19.36 -23.29
C GLY A 277 -12.03 -19.33 -24.64
N ALA A 278 -10.79 -18.83 -24.69
CA ALA A 278 -9.96 -18.83 -25.89
C ALA A 278 -9.59 -20.23 -26.39
N HIS A 279 -9.64 -21.23 -25.52
CA HIS A 279 -9.32 -22.63 -25.84
C HIS A 279 -10.55 -23.52 -26.07
N THR A 280 -11.78 -22.99 -25.84
CA THR A 280 -13.02 -23.77 -25.95
C THR A 280 -13.80 -23.55 -27.25
N THR A 281 -13.25 -22.91 -28.26
CA THR A 281 -13.88 -22.85 -29.57
C THR A 281 -13.47 -24.10 -30.39
N PRO A 282 -14.27 -25.18 -30.42
CA PRO A 282 -14.04 -26.25 -31.39
C PRO A 282 -14.41 -25.69 -32.76
N ALA A 283 -13.48 -25.77 -33.69
CA ALA A 283 -13.83 -25.69 -35.09
C ALA A 283 -14.86 -26.83 -35.37
N LEU A 284 -16.12 -26.45 -35.53
CA LEU A 284 -17.11 -27.37 -36.14
C LEU A 284 -16.57 -27.73 -37.51
N PRO A 285 -16.40 -29.03 -37.84
CA PRO A 285 -16.10 -29.41 -39.20
C PRO A 285 -17.25 -28.99 -40.08
N ALA A 286 -16.95 -28.22 -41.13
CA ALA A 286 -17.89 -27.96 -42.20
C ALA A 286 -18.25 -29.31 -42.82
N GLU A 287 -19.47 -29.77 -42.53
CA GLU A 287 -20.05 -30.89 -43.27
C GLU A 287 -20.31 -30.41 -44.71
N GLY A 288 -19.64 -31.07 -45.68
CA GLY A 288 -19.88 -30.94 -47.09
C GLY A 288 -21.06 -31.78 -47.53
#